data_a95f6455e8dadad42f167c8cf590b426
#
_entry.id   a95f6455e8dadad42f167c8cf590b426
#
_cell.length_a   1.000
_cell.length_b   1.000
_cell.length_c   1.000
_cell.angle_alpha   90.00
_cell.angle_beta   90.00
_cell.angle_gamma   90.00
#
_symmetry.space_group_name_H-M   'P 1'
#
loop_
_entity.id
_entity.type
_entity.pdbx_description
1 polymer ?
#
loop_
_entity_poly.entity_id
_entity_poly.type
_entity_poly.pdbx_seq_one_letter_code
_entity_poly.pdbx_strand_id
1 'polypeptide(L)'
;MKIKMRFFGSLFITLGIVLGALASHYFKKILNPESLSSFEVGLTYLIYNGLGMLILSGVDFITSKIKKIVFYLIFWGTIVFSGSIFVLSFKTQISFSLEWLGPMTPLGGASLIIGWILTTLAFMTRK
;
A
#
# COMPACT_ATOMS: atom_id res chain seq x y z
N MET A 1 18.48 -5.71 -1.78
CA MET A 1 17.09 -5.32 -2.06
C MET A 1 16.09 -6.43 -1.84
N LYS A 2 16.42 -7.68 -2.20
CA LYS A 2 15.55 -8.85 -1.98
C LYS A 2 15.10 -8.98 -0.52
N ILE A 3 16.01 -8.82 0.45
CA ILE A 3 15.70 -8.93 1.88
C ILE A 3 14.71 -7.85 2.30
N LYS A 4 14.91 -6.60 1.86
CA LYS A 4 13.98 -5.50 2.16
C LYS A 4 12.59 -5.77 1.59
N MET A 5 12.52 -6.21 0.34
CA MET A 5 11.24 -6.54 -0.30
C MET A 5 10.50 -7.65 0.43
N ARG A 6 11.22 -8.69 0.86
CA ARG A 6 10.64 -9.80 1.64
C ARG A 6 10.15 -9.34 3.00
N PHE A 7 10.98 -8.58 3.71
CA PHE A 7 10.63 -8.08 5.04
C PHE A 7 9.40 -7.15 4.99
N PHE A 8 9.46 -6.11 4.17
CA PHE A 8 8.37 -5.14 4.11
C PHE A 8 7.12 -5.70 3.43
N GLY A 9 7.29 -6.58 2.44
CA GLY A 9 6.17 -7.27 1.82
C GLY A 9 5.41 -8.12 2.82
N SER A 10 6.10 -8.95 3.61
CA SER A 10 5.46 -9.76 4.64
C SER A 10 4.90 -8.91 5.78
N LEU A 11 5.58 -7.82 6.15
CA LEU A 11 5.07 -6.88 7.15
C LEU A 11 3.75 -6.25 6.69
N PHE A 12 3.65 -5.81 5.44
CA PHE A 12 2.41 -5.24 4.91
C PHE A 12 1.26 -6.24 4.93
N ILE A 13 1.54 -7.50 4.61
CA ILE A 13 0.53 -8.56 4.67
C ILE A 13 0.09 -8.79 6.13
N THR A 14 1.04 -8.87 7.05
CA THR A 14 0.75 -9.04 8.47
C THR A 14 -0.13 -7.90 8.99
N LEU A 15 0.26 -6.65 8.71
CA LEU A 15 -0.53 -5.48 9.10
C LEU A 15 -1.91 -5.50 8.45
N GLY A 16 -1.99 -5.89 7.18
CA GLY A 16 -3.26 -6.02 6.47
C GLY A 16 -4.19 -7.03 7.11
N ILE A 17 -3.67 -8.16 7.55
CA ILE A 17 -4.45 -9.20 8.24
C ILE A 17 -4.92 -8.69 9.61
N VAL A 18 -4.03 -8.08 10.39
CA VAL A 18 -4.38 -7.53 11.71
C VAL A 18 -5.44 -6.43 11.59
N LEU A 19 -5.21 -5.46 10.71
CA LEU A 19 -6.16 -4.35 10.50
C LEU A 19 -7.47 -4.86 9.90
N GLY A 20 -7.42 -5.86 9.04
CA GLY A 20 -8.62 -6.50 8.48
C GLY A 20 -9.46 -7.20 9.54
N ALA A 21 -8.82 -7.89 10.48
CA ALA A 21 -9.50 -8.50 11.62
C ALA A 21 -10.15 -7.42 12.51
N LEU A 22 -9.43 -6.33 12.80
CA LEU A 22 -9.97 -5.20 13.57
C LEU A 22 -11.15 -4.55 12.84
N ALA A 23 -11.06 -4.39 11.53
CA ALA A 23 -12.15 -3.82 10.73
C ALA A 23 -13.41 -4.68 10.81
N SER A 24 -13.28 -6.00 10.70
CA SER A 24 -14.41 -6.94 10.72
C SER A 24 -15.09 -7.04 12.07
N HIS A 25 -14.37 -6.86 13.18
CA HIS A 25 -14.89 -7.09 14.52
C HIS A 25 -15.08 -5.82 15.35
N TYR A 26 -14.23 -4.82 15.15
CA TYR A 26 -14.18 -3.63 15.99
C TYR A 26 -14.59 -2.36 15.26
N PHE A 27 -13.95 -2.08 14.13
CA PHE A 27 -14.14 -0.82 13.41
C PHE A 27 -15.52 -0.72 12.77
N LYS A 28 -16.11 -1.84 12.36
CA LYS A 28 -17.49 -1.84 11.84
C LYS A 28 -18.52 -1.32 12.83
N LYS A 29 -18.20 -1.31 14.13
CA LYS A 29 -19.09 -0.80 15.18
C LYS A 29 -18.98 0.71 15.36
N ILE A 30 -17.85 1.30 14.98
CA ILE A 30 -17.56 2.72 15.20
C ILE A 30 -17.48 3.54 13.92
N LEU A 31 -17.23 2.91 12.78
CA LEU A 31 -17.20 3.58 11.49
C LEU A 31 -18.55 3.45 10.77
N ASN A 32 -18.97 4.52 10.09
CA ASN A 32 -20.11 4.42 9.19
C ASN A 32 -19.76 3.56 7.97
N PRO A 33 -20.77 3.06 7.20
CA PRO A 33 -20.51 2.17 6.06
C PRO A 33 -19.57 2.75 5.01
N GLU A 34 -19.63 4.06 4.75
CA GLU A 34 -18.75 4.74 3.79
C GLU A 34 -17.30 4.74 4.25
N SER A 35 -17.04 5.10 5.50
CA SER A 35 -15.71 5.10 6.09
C SER A 35 -15.12 3.69 6.18
N LEU A 36 -15.95 2.71 6.53
CA LEU A 36 -15.52 1.31 6.57
C LEU A 36 -15.13 0.82 5.18
N SER A 37 -15.92 1.14 4.16
CA SER A 37 -15.61 0.81 2.77
C SER A 37 -14.28 1.43 2.32
N SER A 38 -14.04 2.70 2.66
CA SER A 38 -12.75 3.35 2.38
C SER A 38 -11.58 2.65 3.08
N PHE A 39 -11.75 2.29 4.35
CA PHE A 39 -10.75 1.55 5.11
C PHE A 39 -10.39 0.22 4.42
N GLU A 40 -11.39 -0.50 3.93
CA GLU A 40 -11.20 -1.76 3.21
C GLU A 40 -10.43 -1.58 1.89
N VAL A 41 -10.60 -0.46 1.20
CA VAL A 41 -9.77 -0.12 0.02
C VAL A 41 -8.31 0.00 0.43
N GLY A 42 -8.02 0.70 1.51
CA GLY A 42 -6.66 0.81 2.05
C GLY A 42 -6.04 -0.55 2.37
N LEU A 43 -6.82 -1.45 2.97
CA LEU A 43 -6.41 -2.84 3.26
C LEU A 43 -6.07 -3.62 1.99
N THR A 44 -6.92 -3.51 0.98
CA THR A 44 -6.75 -4.21 -0.29
C THR A 44 -5.40 -3.86 -0.93
N TYR A 45 -5.09 -2.57 -1.02
CA TYR A 45 -3.82 -2.12 -1.63
C TYR A 45 -2.61 -2.42 -0.76
N LEU A 46 -2.75 -2.37 0.56
CA LEU A 46 -1.69 -2.77 1.49
C LEU A 46 -1.27 -4.23 1.25
N ILE A 47 -2.24 -5.12 1.16
CA ILE A 47 -2.00 -6.55 0.95
C ILE A 47 -1.49 -6.82 -0.47
N TYR A 48 -2.12 -6.24 -1.50
CA TYR A 48 -1.70 -6.43 -2.90
C TYR A 48 -0.24 -5.99 -3.11
N ASN A 49 0.12 -4.84 -2.60
CA ASN A 49 1.49 -4.33 -2.75
C ASN A 49 2.49 -5.12 -1.90
N GLY A 50 2.06 -5.62 -0.74
CA GLY A 50 2.86 -6.54 0.06
C GLY A 50 3.17 -7.84 -0.69
N LEU A 51 2.15 -8.46 -1.27
CA LEU A 51 2.29 -9.65 -2.12
C LEU A 51 3.17 -9.37 -3.34
N GLY A 52 2.93 -8.23 -4.00
CA GLY A 52 3.72 -7.80 -5.15
C GLY A 52 5.21 -7.70 -4.83
N MET A 53 5.56 -7.10 -3.69
CA MET A 53 6.95 -7.01 -3.24
C MET A 53 7.57 -8.37 -2.98
N LEU A 54 6.82 -9.30 -2.37
CA LEU A 54 7.30 -10.67 -2.15
C LEU A 54 7.61 -11.37 -3.48
N ILE A 55 6.70 -11.29 -4.44
CA ILE A 55 6.86 -11.88 -5.77
C ILE A 55 8.08 -11.26 -6.47
N LEU A 56 8.16 -9.94 -6.52
CA LEU A 56 9.25 -9.22 -7.17
C LEU A 56 10.62 -9.52 -6.55
N SER A 57 10.66 -9.88 -5.26
CA SER A 57 11.90 -10.26 -4.59
C SER A 57 12.56 -11.49 -5.23
N GLY A 58 11.76 -12.38 -5.81
CA GLY A 58 12.23 -13.60 -6.47
C GLY A 58 12.52 -13.44 -7.96
N VAL A 59 12.25 -12.28 -8.55
CA VAL A 59 12.47 -12.04 -9.98
C VAL A 59 13.91 -11.58 -10.21
N ASP A 60 14.72 -12.40 -10.84
CA ASP A 60 16.18 -12.14 -10.97
C ASP A 60 16.58 -11.39 -12.23
N PHE A 61 15.75 -11.39 -13.26
CA PHE A 61 16.08 -10.72 -14.53
C PHE A 61 15.88 -9.20 -14.50
N ILE A 62 15.21 -8.66 -13.48
CA ILE A 62 15.08 -7.21 -13.29
C ILE A 62 16.39 -6.68 -12.69
N THR A 63 16.96 -5.64 -13.31
CA THR A 63 18.23 -5.08 -12.83
C THR A 63 18.10 -4.54 -11.41
N SER A 64 19.19 -4.57 -10.66
CA SER A 64 19.23 -4.06 -9.29
C SER A 64 18.78 -2.60 -9.18
N LYS A 65 19.11 -1.78 -10.18
CA LYS A 65 18.72 -0.36 -10.22
C LYS A 65 17.21 -0.21 -10.35
N ILE A 66 16.59 -0.90 -11.29
CA ILE A 66 15.14 -0.85 -11.51
C ILE A 66 14.41 -1.42 -10.29
N LYS A 67 14.88 -2.55 -9.79
CA LYS A 67 14.30 -3.18 -8.59
C LYS A 67 14.30 -2.25 -7.38
N LYS A 68 15.38 -1.49 -7.19
CA LYS A 68 15.49 -0.50 -6.12
C LYS A 68 14.48 0.65 -6.30
N ILE A 69 14.36 1.18 -7.51
CA ILE A 69 13.40 2.26 -7.81
C ILE A 69 11.97 1.77 -7.57
N VAL A 70 11.63 0.61 -8.12
CA VAL A 70 10.30 0.00 -7.95
C VAL A 70 10.00 -0.25 -6.47
N PHE A 71 10.96 -0.77 -5.72
CA PHE A 71 10.79 -0.99 -4.29
C PHE A 71 10.37 0.30 -3.56
N TYR A 72 11.12 1.39 -3.77
CA TYR A 72 10.81 2.64 -3.05
C TYR A 72 9.49 3.27 -3.52
N LEU A 73 9.17 3.18 -4.80
CA LEU A 73 7.89 3.68 -5.31
C LEU A 73 6.70 2.91 -4.71
N ILE A 74 6.78 1.59 -4.66
CA ILE A 74 5.72 0.75 -4.09
C ILE A 74 5.67 0.89 -2.58
N PHE A 75 6.81 0.89 -1.91
CA PHE A 75 6.90 1.00 -0.44
C PHE A 75 6.28 2.31 0.05
N TRP A 76 6.81 3.45 -0.41
CA TRP A 76 6.31 4.75 0.00
C TRP A 76 4.92 5.04 -0.55
N GLY A 77 4.65 4.60 -1.78
CA GLY A 77 3.32 4.71 -2.37
C GLY A 77 2.27 4.00 -1.53
N THR A 78 2.56 2.79 -1.05
CA THR A 78 1.64 2.03 -0.19
C THR A 78 1.46 2.73 1.16
N ILE A 79 2.53 3.18 1.79
CA ILE A 79 2.46 3.88 3.08
C ILE A 79 1.61 5.14 2.95
N VAL A 80 1.88 5.97 1.95
CA VAL A 80 1.15 7.23 1.76
C VAL A 80 -0.29 6.96 1.34
N PHE A 81 -0.53 6.07 0.39
CA PHE A 81 -1.87 5.77 -0.11
C PHE A 81 -2.74 5.10 0.96
N SER A 82 -2.35 3.92 1.41
CA SER A 82 -3.15 3.18 2.41
C SER A 82 -3.13 3.87 3.76
N GLY A 83 -2.00 4.43 4.18
CA GLY A 83 -1.89 5.15 5.45
C GLY A 83 -2.82 6.35 5.51
N SER A 84 -2.86 7.19 4.46
CA SER A 84 -3.77 8.34 4.40
C SER A 84 -5.23 7.91 4.41
N ILE A 85 -5.58 6.84 3.68
CA ILE A 85 -6.95 6.29 3.66
C ILE A 85 -7.34 5.81 5.06
N PHE A 86 -6.45 5.10 5.76
CA PHE A 86 -6.74 4.62 7.11
C PHE A 86 -7.02 5.77 8.07
N VAL A 87 -6.19 6.81 8.06
CA VAL A 87 -6.38 7.98 8.91
C VAL A 87 -7.67 8.72 8.55
N LEU A 88 -7.92 8.95 7.26
CA LEU A 88 -9.12 9.65 6.79
C LEU A 88 -10.41 8.88 7.10
N SER A 89 -10.36 7.54 7.16
CA SER A 89 -11.52 6.72 7.55
C SER A 89 -12.00 7.02 8.97
N PHE A 90 -11.11 7.52 9.83
CA PHE A 90 -11.43 7.90 11.21
C PHE A 90 -11.64 9.41 11.38
N LYS A 91 -11.84 10.17 10.31
CA LYS A 91 -11.96 11.64 10.38
C LYS A 91 -13.07 12.14 11.34
N THR A 92 -14.15 11.38 11.47
CA THR A 92 -15.24 11.72 12.39
C THR A 92 -14.90 11.45 13.86
N GLN A 93 -13.86 10.65 14.11
CA GLN A 93 -13.39 10.30 15.46
C GLN A 93 -12.24 11.19 15.92
N ILE A 94 -11.69 12.02 15.01
CA ILE A 94 -10.53 12.87 15.26
C ILE A 94 -10.98 14.32 15.35
N SER A 95 -10.54 15.03 16.42
CA SER A 95 -10.99 16.38 16.72
C SER A 95 -10.32 17.49 15.92
N PHE A 96 -9.18 17.23 15.27
CA PHE A 96 -8.47 18.22 14.46
C PHE A 96 -8.67 17.97 12.96
N SER A 97 -8.43 19.02 12.16
CA SER A 97 -8.60 18.94 10.70
C SER A 97 -7.60 17.99 10.05
N LEU A 98 -8.09 17.14 9.14
CA LEU A 98 -7.30 16.21 8.32
C LEU A 98 -7.31 16.60 6.84
N GLU A 99 -7.71 17.82 6.49
CA GLU A 99 -7.81 18.28 5.10
C GLU A 99 -6.49 18.15 4.34
N TRP A 100 -5.35 18.32 5.03
CA TRP A 100 -4.02 18.17 4.44
C TRP A 100 -3.70 16.75 3.97
N LEU A 101 -4.41 15.73 4.47
CA LEU A 101 -4.26 14.34 4.03
C LEU A 101 -4.98 14.03 2.72
N GLY A 102 -5.98 14.82 2.33
CA GLY A 102 -6.73 14.61 1.10
C GLY A 102 -5.85 14.47 -0.14
N PRO A 103 -4.92 15.42 -0.38
CA PRO A 103 -4.00 15.35 -1.53
C PRO A 103 -2.95 14.23 -1.43
N MET A 104 -2.70 13.69 -0.23
CA MET A 104 -1.70 12.64 -0.02
C MET A 104 -2.11 11.32 -0.66
N THR A 105 -3.39 10.97 -0.61
CA THR A 105 -3.91 9.73 -1.20
C THR A 105 -3.64 9.64 -2.71
N PRO A 106 -3.98 10.64 -3.55
CA PRO A 106 -3.61 10.63 -4.96
C PRO A 106 -2.10 10.59 -5.22
N LEU A 107 -1.30 11.25 -4.40
CA LEU A 107 0.16 11.20 -4.53
C LEU A 107 0.70 9.79 -4.30
N GLY A 108 0.22 9.13 -3.26
CA GLY A 108 0.56 7.73 -3.00
C GLY A 108 0.12 6.81 -4.14
N GLY A 109 -1.11 7.01 -4.64
CA GLY A 109 -1.64 6.27 -5.78
C GLY A 109 -0.80 6.46 -7.05
N ALA A 110 -0.39 7.69 -7.34
CA ALA A 110 0.48 7.97 -8.48
C ALA A 110 1.83 7.25 -8.36
N SER A 111 2.42 7.23 -7.18
CA SER A 111 3.67 6.51 -6.92
C SER A 111 3.51 5.01 -7.20
N LEU A 112 2.41 4.42 -6.75
CA LEU A 112 2.08 3.01 -7.01
C LEU A 112 1.93 2.73 -8.50
N ILE A 113 1.20 3.57 -9.21
CA ILE A 113 0.98 3.44 -10.66
C ILE A 113 2.33 3.46 -11.39
N ILE A 114 3.18 4.43 -11.08
CA ILE A 114 4.52 4.54 -11.70
C ILE A 114 5.35 3.30 -11.38
N GLY A 115 5.36 2.84 -10.14
CA GLY A 115 6.09 1.63 -9.74
C GLY A 115 5.66 0.40 -10.51
N TRP A 116 4.36 0.19 -10.68
CA TRP A 116 3.82 -0.95 -11.43
C TRP A 116 4.00 -0.81 -12.94
N ILE A 117 3.94 0.41 -13.50
CA ILE A 117 4.28 0.66 -14.90
C ILE A 117 5.74 0.26 -15.16
N LEU A 118 6.68 0.70 -14.30
CA LEU A 118 8.10 0.33 -14.44
C LEU A 118 8.29 -1.19 -14.36
N THR A 119 7.58 -1.84 -13.48
CA THR A 119 7.58 -3.30 -13.37
C THR A 119 7.11 -3.95 -14.66
N THR A 120 5.98 -3.49 -15.20
CA THR A 120 5.43 -3.99 -16.47
C THR A 120 6.45 -3.84 -17.61
N LEU A 121 7.06 -2.67 -17.73
CA LEU A 121 8.07 -2.41 -18.75
C LEU A 121 9.31 -3.32 -18.58
N ALA A 122 9.72 -3.56 -17.33
CA ALA A 122 10.83 -4.47 -17.05
C ALA A 122 10.53 -5.91 -17.50
N PHE A 123 9.28 -6.36 -17.35
CA PHE A 123 8.85 -7.67 -17.85
C PHE A 123 8.81 -7.72 -19.39
N MET A 124 8.36 -6.63 -20.02
CA MET A 124 8.29 -6.56 -21.50
C MET A 124 9.67 -6.52 -22.15
N THR A 125 10.65 -5.91 -21.51
CA THR A 125 12.00 -5.75 -22.05
C THR A 125 12.93 -6.91 -21.69
N ARG A 126 12.41 -7.97 -21.08
CA ARG A 126 13.17 -9.18 -20.81
C ARG A 126 13.69 -9.79 -22.11
N LYS A 127 15.00 -9.96 -22.15
CA LYS A 127 15.67 -10.65 -23.26
C LYS A 127 16.01 -12.08 -22.86
#